data_55e4143f1fc7004c39f00101f801d3cf
#
_entry.id   55e4143f1fc7004c39f00101f801d3cf
#
_cell.length_a   1.000
_cell.length_b   1.000
_cell.length_c   1.000
_cell.angle_alpha   90.00
_cell.angle_beta   90.00
_cell.angle_gamma   90.00
#
_symmetry.space_group_name_H-M   'P 1'
#
loop_
_entity.id
_entity.type
_entity.pdbx_description
1 polymer ?
#
loop_
_entity_poly.entity_id
_entity_poly.type
_entity_poly.pdbx_seq_one_letter_code
_entity_poly.pdbx_strand_id
1 'polypeptide(L)'
;LHIYAGASCIGQGLGTVLVQMVVTNTPLCRDDIIYERSNTWIAPDSGDTSGSRQTLVTGEACRRACEKLCEALEGKTLAKLAGQEFYGEYLAKTDPLGADVPNPVSHVAYGYATQMCVVDKKTRKPSLIVAAHDVGKAVNPLSCEGQIEGGVVMSMGYALREQYPIDENCKPIEKYGSLGLFRAHEIPQIK
;
A
#
# COMPACT_ATOMS: atom_id res chain seq x y z
N LEU A 1 14.25 -15.65 -10.11
CA LEU A 1 12.89 -15.30 -10.53
C LEU A 1 12.75 -13.78 -10.60
N HIS A 2 12.23 -13.25 -11.71
CA HIS A 2 11.88 -11.84 -11.84
C HIS A 2 10.36 -11.66 -11.69
N ILE A 3 9.94 -10.66 -10.93
CA ILE A 3 8.52 -10.31 -10.76
C ILE A 3 8.27 -9.01 -11.53
N TYR A 4 7.34 -9.05 -12.46
CA TYR A 4 6.82 -7.89 -13.18
C TYR A 4 5.38 -7.66 -12.77
N ALA A 5 5.04 -6.43 -12.39
CA ALA A 5 3.69 -6.06 -12.00
C ALA A 5 3.30 -4.73 -12.62
N GLY A 6 2.07 -4.60 -13.11
CA GLY A 6 1.54 -3.36 -13.67
C GLY A 6 1.26 -2.28 -12.60
N ALA A 7 1.02 -2.71 -11.37
CA ALA A 7 0.72 -1.81 -10.27
C ALA A 7 1.93 -0.98 -9.84
N SER A 8 1.72 0.30 -9.56
CA SER A 8 2.76 1.23 -9.14
C SER A 8 2.90 1.30 -7.63
N CYS A 9 4.14 1.34 -7.15
CA CYS A 9 4.44 1.67 -5.77
C CYS A 9 4.46 3.20 -5.62
N ILE A 10 3.58 3.73 -4.77
CA ILE A 10 3.47 5.16 -4.45
C ILE A 10 3.98 5.47 -3.03
N GLY A 11 4.80 4.60 -2.46
CA GLY A 11 5.34 4.69 -1.10
C GLY A 11 4.82 3.62 -0.14
N GLN A 12 3.76 2.87 -0.52
CA GLN A 12 3.12 1.84 0.32
C GLN A 12 3.87 0.50 0.38
N GLY A 13 5.02 0.36 -0.29
CA GLY A 13 5.86 -0.84 -0.18
C GLY A 13 5.42 -2.04 -1.03
N LEU A 14 4.71 -1.81 -2.14
CA LEU A 14 4.16 -2.88 -2.99
C LEU A 14 5.20 -3.92 -3.41
N GLY A 15 6.40 -3.50 -3.83
CA GLY A 15 7.44 -4.43 -4.27
C GLY A 15 7.85 -5.43 -3.18
N THR A 16 8.01 -4.94 -1.95
CA THR A 16 8.32 -5.80 -0.80
C THR A 16 7.18 -6.77 -0.51
N VAL A 17 5.94 -6.29 -0.57
CA VAL A 17 4.75 -7.13 -0.37
C VAL A 17 4.68 -8.26 -1.41
N LEU A 18 4.93 -7.97 -2.68
CA LEU A 18 4.92 -8.98 -3.73
C LEU A 18 6.04 -10.02 -3.56
N VAL A 19 7.24 -9.59 -3.17
CA VAL A 19 8.33 -10.54 -2.85
C VAL A 19 7.93 -11.44 -1.68
N GLN A 20 7.34 -10.90 -0.62
CA GLN A 20 6.86 -11.67 0.53
C GLN A 20 5.75 -12.65 0.12
N MET A 21 4.84 -12.24 -0.78
CA MET A 21 3.81 -13.13 -1.31
C MET A 21 4.41 -14.30 -2.09
N VAL A 22 5.42 -14.07 -2.93
CA VAL A 22 6.10 -15.16 -3.64
C VAL A 22 6.77 -16.11 -2.67
N VAL A 23 7.51 -15.61 -1.68
CA VAL A 23 8.15 -16.44 -0.64
C VAL A 23 7.11 -17.25 0.16
N THR A 24 5.94 -16.68 0.41
CA THR A 24 4.88 -17.37 1.16
C THR A 24 4.18 -18.45 0.34
N ASN A 25 4.07 -18.28 -0.98
CA ASN A 25 3.29 -19.16 -1.85
C ASN A 25 4.14 -20.09 -2.71
N THR A 26 5.46 -20.06 -2.56
CA THR A 26 6.38 -20.91 -3.33
C THR A 26 7.49 -21.45 -2.40
N PRO A 27 8.23 -22.50 -2.81
CA PRO A 27 9.39 -22.97 -2.06
C PRO A 27 10.64 -22.09 -2.22
N LEU A 28 10.53 -20.93 -2.85
CA LEU A 28 11.66 -20.02 -3.11
C LEU A 28 11.99 -19.18 -1.89
N CYS A 29 13.28 -18.83 -1.74
CA CYS A 29 13.71 -17.87 -0.74
C CYS A 29 13.80 -16.43 -1.30
N ARG A 30 14.00 -15.45 -0.42
CA ARG A 30 14.10 -14.04 -0.80
C ARG A 30 15.19 -13.79 -1.84
N ASP A 31 16.31 -14.49 -1.75
CA ASP A 31 17.47 -14.27 -2.60
C ASP A 31 17.29 -14.82 -4.02
N ASP A 32 16.30 -15.69 -4.22
CA ASP A 32 15.90 -16.17 -5.54
C ASP A 32 15.07 -15.17 -6.35
N ILE A 33 14.66 -14.04 -5.73
CA ILE A 33 13.60 -13.17 -6.25
C ILE A 33 14.11 -11.75 -6.47
N ILE A 34 13.86 -11.24 -7.68
CA ILE A 34 14.12 -9.85 -8.06
C ILE A 34 12.77 -9.20 -8.41
N TYR A 35 12.41 -8.15 -7.69
CA TYR A 35 11.26 -7.32 -8.07
C TYR A 35 11.72 -6.25 -9.07
N GLU A 36 11.15 -6.31 -10.26
CA GLU A 36 11.40 -5.31 -11.31
C GLU A 36 10.46 -4.12 -11.11
N ARG A 37 11.03 -2.91 -11.16
CA ARG A 37 10.20 -1.71 -11.09
C ARG A 37 9.28 -1.64 -12.30
N SER A 38 8.01 -1.31 -12.04
CA SER A 38 7.03 -1.14 -13.10
C SER A 38 7.47 -0.10 -14.12
N ASN A 39 7.40 -0.45 -15.38
CA ASN A 39 7.60 0.46 -16.49
C ASN A 39 6.68 0.05 -17.65
N THR A 40 6.34 0.99 -18.51
CA THR A 40 5.34 0.80 -19.56
C THR A 40 5.80 -0.12 -20.71
N TRP A 41 7.05 -0.55 -20.74
CA TRP A 41 7.60 -1.40 -21.78
C TRP A 41 7.41 -2.90 -21.47
N ILE A 42 7.43 -3.27 -20.19
CA ILE A 42 7.47 -4.68 -19.78
C ILE A 42 6.37 -5.03 -18.76
N ALA A 43 5.81 -4.05 -18.06
CA ALA A 43 4.77 -4.30 -17.08
C ALA A 43 3.42 -4.52 -17.77
N PRO A 44 2.62 -5.52 -17.32
CA PRO A 44 1.25 -5.67 -17.78
C PRO A 44 0.40 -4.46 -17.33
N ASP A 45 -0.66 -4.17 -18.06
CA ASP A 45 -1.64 -3.17 -17.61
C ASP A 45 -2.44 -3.69 -16.42
N SER A 46 -2.55 -2.90 -15.38
CA SER A 46 -3.32 -3.22 -14.17
C SER A 46 -4.27 -2.10 -13.74
N GLY A 47 -4.38 -1.06 -14.52
CA GLY A 47 -5.10 0.16 -14.15
C GLY A 47 -4.44 0.91 -12.99
N ASP A 48 -5.19 1.82 -12.38
CA ASP A 48 -4.66 2.74 -11.36
C ASP A 48 -4.36 2.07 -10.02
N THR A 49 -3.26 2.49 -9.39
CA THR A 49 -3.00 2.23 -7.97
C THR A 49 -3.86 3.16 -7.13
N SER A 50 -4.98 2.68 -6.65
CA SER A 50 -5.99 3.47 -5.94
C SER A 50 -6.80 2.61 -4.95
N GLY A 51 -7.52 3.25 -4.04
CA GLY A 51 -8.48 2.62 -3.13
C GLY A 51 -7.89 1.59 -2.17
N SER A 52 -6.59 1.66 -1.86
CA SER A 52 -5.87 0.72 -0.96
C SER A 52 -6.04 -0.76 -1.34
N ARG A 53 -6.19 -1.05 -2.62
CA ARG A 53 -6.59 -2.37 -3.16
C ARG A 53 -5.42 -3.26 -3.60
N GLN A 54 -4.19 -2.76 -3.63
CA GLN A 54 -3.09 -3.47 -4.30
C GLN A 54 -2.72 -4.80 -3.64
N THR A 55 -2.71 -4.87 -2.31
CA THR A 55 -2.45 -6.15 -1.62
C THR A 55 -3.51 -7.20 -1.97
N LEU A 56 -4.78 -6.80 -2.10
CA LEU A 56 -5.86 -7.70 -2.52
C LEU A 56 -5.77 -8.05 -4.01
N VAL A 57 -5.77 -7.05 -4.88
CA VAL A 57 -5.94 -7.24 -6.33
C VAL A 57 -4.65 -7.74 -6.99
N THR A 58 -3.56 -7.00 -6.84
CA THR A 58 -2.26 -7.39 -7.40
C THR A 58 -1.69 -8.60 -6.67
N GLY A 59 -1.92 -8.69 -5.35
CA GLY A 59 -1.51 -9.84 -4.56
C GLY A 59 -2.20 -11.14 -4.99
N GLU A 60 -3.50 -11.13 -5.28
CA GLU A 60 -4.20 -12.31 -5.79
C GLU A 60 -3.71 -12.70 -7.20
N ALA A 61 -3.43 -11.72 -8.06
CA ALA A 61 -2.79 -12.00 -9.35
C ALA A 61 -1.41 -12.66 -9.18
N CYS A 62 -0.61 -12.16 -8.24
CA CYS A 62 0.68 -12.73 -7.88
C CYS A 62 0.52 -14.17 -7.35
N ARG A 63 -0.43 -14.42 -6.45
CA ARG A 63 -0.72 -15.76 -5.91
C ARG A 63 -1.05 -16.76 -7.02
N ARG A 64 -1.88 -16.38 -8.00
CA ARG A 64 -2.23 -17.22 -9.15
C ARG A 64 -1.03 -17.50 -10.07
N ALA A 65 -0.12 -16.55 -10.22
CA ALA A 65 1.14 -16.79 -10.94
C ALA A 65 2.03 -17.77 -10.16
N CYS A 66 2.08 -17.65 -8.83
CA CYS A 66 2.82 -18.58 -7.97
C CYS A 66 2.29 -20.01 -8.03
N GLU A 67 0.99 -20.23 -8.14
CA GLU A 67 0.40 -21.57 -8.32
C GLU A 67 0.96 -22.24 -9.58
N LYS A 68 0.91 -21.54 -10.71
CA LYS A 68 1.45 -22.05 -11.98
C LYS A 68 2.96 -22.32 -11.92
N LEU A 69 3.71 -21.43 -11.22
CA LEU A 69 5.14 -21.62 -11.00
C LEU A 69 5.39 -22.88 -10.15
N CYS A 70 4.63 -23.11 -9.08
CA CYS A 70 4.76 -24.28 -8.22
C CYS A 70 4.50 -25.59 -8.99
N GLU A 71 3.46 -25.63 -9.81
CA GLU A 71 3.17 -26.76 -10.69
C GLU A 71 4.35 -27.05 -11.65
N ALA A 72 4.93 -25.99 -12.24
CA ALA A 72 6.08 -26.14 -13.14
C ALA A 72 7.37 -26.55 -12.42
N LEU A 73 7.51 -26.20 -11.14
CA LEU A 73 8.67 -26.54 -10.30
C LEU A 73 8.66 -27.99 -9.81
N GLU A 74 7.57 -28.73 -9.93
CA GLU A 74 7.49 -30.10 -9.46
C GLU A 74 8.66 -30.96 -10.00
N GLY A 75 9.55 -31.38 -9.08
CA GLY A 75 10.74 -32.17 -9.42
C GLY A 75 11.81 -31.44 -10.26
N LYS A 76 11.73 -30.09 -10.37
CA LYS A 76 12.66 -29.29 -11.17
C LYS A 76 13.31 -28.18 -10.32
N THR A 77 14.37 -27.60 -10.84
CA THR A 77 15.01 -26.39 -10.31
C THR A 77 14.64 -25.16 -11.14
N LEU A 78 14.76 -23.96 -10.57
CA LEU A 78 14.55 -22.70 -11.30
C LEU A 78 15.37 -22.61 -12.58
N ALA A 79 16.59 -23.13 -12.59
CA ALA A 79 17.46 -23.11 -13.78
C ALA A 79 16.85 -23.85 -14.97
N LYS A 80 16.06 -24.90 -14.73
CA LYS A 80 15.35 -25.65 -15.80
C LYS A 80 14.14 -24.90 -16.35
N LEU A 81 13.67 -23.89 -15.65
CA LEU A 81 12.54 -23.04 -16.05
C LEU A 81 13.01 -21.70 -16.61
N ALA A 82 14.31 -21.52 -16.85
CA ALA A 82 14.85 -20.29 -17.38
C ALA A 82 14.17 -19.88 -18.69
N GLY A 83 13.75 -18.63 -18.79
CA GLY A 83 13.05 -18.07 -19.96
C GLY A 83 11.54 -18.39 -20.01
N GLN A 84 10.99 -19.10 -19.05
CA GLN A 84 9.55 -19.33 -18.95
C GLN A 84 8.88 -18.17 -18.18
N GLU A 85 7.65 -17.87 -18.60
CA GLU A 85 6.81 -16.85 -17.97
C GLU A 85 5.57 -17.48 -17.34
N PHE A 86 5.23 -17.04 -16.14
CA PHE A 86 4.05 -17.48 -15.39
C PHE A 86 3.15 -16.26 -15.14
N TYR A 87 2.09 -16.17 -15.90
CA TYR A 87 1.16 -15.04 -15.85
C TYR A 87 -0.01 -15.33 -14.92
N GLY A 88 -0.24 -14.42 -13.98
CA GLY A 88 -1.40 -14.39 -13.10
C GLY A 88 -2.21 -13.13 -13.30
N GLU A 89 -3.52 -13.28 -13.34
CA GLU A 89 -4.47 -12.19 -13.49
C GLU A 89 -5.61 -12.32 -12.48
N TYR A 90 -6.02 -11.19 -11.93
CA TYR A 90 -7.20 -11.08 -11.09
C TYR A 90 -7.97 -9.81 -11.42
N LEU A 91 -9.21 -9.98 -11.86
CA LEU A 91 -10.15 -8.89 -12.08
C LEU A 91 -11.15 -8.85 -10.92
N ALA A 92 -11.03 -7.84 -10.06
CA ALA A 92 -12.03 -7.59 -9.03
C ALA A 92 -13.32 -7.07 -9.67
N LYS A 93 -14.43 -7.79 -9.46
CA LYS A 93 -15.76 -7.34 -9.91
C LYS A 93 -16.30 -6.32 -8.92
N THR A 94 -16.47 -5.11 -9.37
CA THR A 94 -17.00 -4.00 -8.56
C THR A 94 -17.99 -3.19 -9.40
N ASP A 95 -18.98 -2.60 -8.72
CA ASP A 95 -19.87 -1.65 -9.35
C ASP A 95 -19.20 -0.26 -9.46
N PRO A 96 -19.52 0.53 -10.46
CA PRO A 96 -19.04 1.90 -10.58
C PRO A 96 -19.43 2.75 -9.36
N LEU A 97 -18.63 3.76 -9.07
CA LEU A 97 -19.00 4.75 -8.05
C LEU A 97 -20.29 5.46 -8.45
N GLY A 98 -21.28 5.45 -7.54
CA GLY A 98 -22.61 6.03 -7.81
C GLY A 98 -23.52 5.13 -8.64
N ALA A 99 -23.23 3.83 -8.78
CA ALA A 99 -24.12 2.89 -9.44
C ALA A 99 -25.49 2.87 -8.75
N ASP A 100 -26.56 2.96 -9.57
CA ASP A 100 -27.94 2.87 -9.11
C ASP A 100 -28.35 1.40 -8.98
N VAL A 101 -27.80 0.74 -7.98
CA VAL A 101 -28.09 -0.65 -7.63
C VAL A 101 -28.35 -0.78 -6.13
N PRO A 102 -29.23 -1.69 -5.69
CA PRO A 102 -29.63 -1.79 -4.29
C PRO A 102 -28.48 -2.08 -3.32
N ASN A 103 -27.48 -2.84 -3.75
CA ASN A 103 -26.33 -3.23 -2.94
C ASN A 103 -25.08 -3.17 -3.81
N PRO A 104 -24.47 -1.99 -4.00
CA PRO A 104 -23.28 -1.85 -4.82
C PRO A 104 -22.11 -2.66 -4.23
N VAL A 105 -21.44 -3.41 -5.10
CA VAL A 105 -20.30 -4.24 -4.74
C VAL A 105 -19.02 -3.45 -4.93
N SER A 106 -18.21 -3.35 -3.88
CA SER A 106 -16.85 -2.81 -3.94
C SER A 106 -15.85 -3.90 -3.51
N HIS A 107 -14.55 -3.66 -3.73
CA HIS A 107 -13.53 -4.45 -3.07
C HIS A 107 -13.57 -4.13 -1.57
N VAL A 108 -13.91 -5.13 -0.79
CA VAL A 108 -14.16 -4.96 0.65
C VAL A 108 -12.87 -5.30 1.41
N ALA A 109 -12.36 -4.32 2.16
CA ALA A 109 -11.33 -4.54 3.16
C ALA A 109 -11.78 -3.84 4.45
N TYR A 110 -12.12 -4.62 5.46
CA TYR A 110 -12.49 -4.09 6.76
C TYR A 110 -11.24 -3.83 7.59
N GLY A 111 -11.15 -2.66 8.20
CA GLY A 111 -10.14 -2.32 9.17
C GLY A 111 -10.82 -1.69 10.40
N TYR A 112 -10.30 -1.99 11.57
CA TYR A 112 -10.75 -1.40 12.82
C TYR A 112 -9.58 -0.68 13.46
N ALA A 113 -9.84 0.53 13.97
CA ALA A 113 -8.81 1.32 14.61
C ALA A 113 -9.34 2.07 15.82
N THR A 114 -8.51 2.20 16.84
CA THR A 114 -8.71 3.09 17.97
C THR A 114 -7.43 3.88 18.19
N GLN A 115 -7.57 5.19 18.33
CA GLN A 115 -6.42 6.06 18.56
C GLN A 115 -6.61 6.90 19.82
N MET A 116 -5.54 7.08 20.57
CA MET A 116 -5.47 7.93 21.74
C MET A 116 -4.36 8.96 21.59
N CYS A 117 -4.70 10.23 21.77
CA CYS A 117 -3.74 11.32 21.77
C CYS A 117 -3.56 11.87 23.19
N VAL A 118 -2.32 11.83 23.68
CA VAL A 118 -1.94 12.47 24.95
C VAL A 118 -1.42 13.87 24.65
N VAL A 119 -2.06 14.88 25.23
CA VAL A 119 -1.73 16.28 25.02
C VAL A 119 -1.10 16.87 26.28
N ASP A 120 0.03 17.54 26.13
CA ASP A 120 0.67 18.26 27.22
C ASP A 120 -0.18 19.49 27.62
N LYS A 121 -0.50 19.59 28.91
CA LYS A 121 -1.40 20.64 29.44
C LYS A 121 -0.85 22.06 29.30
N LYS A 122 0.48 22.23 29.33
CA LYS A 122 1.12 23.56 29.27
C LYS A 122 1.30 24.03 27.83
N THR A 123 1.84 23.13 26.98
CA THR A 123 2.15 23.48 25.59
C THR A 123 0.97 23.28 24.66
N ARG A 124 -0.05 22.50 25.08
CA ARG A 124 -1.20 22.08 24.29
C ARG A 124 -0.82 21.31 23.01
N LYS A 125 0.35 20.70 23.00
CA LYS A 125 0.83 19.91 21.87
C LYS A 125 0.70 18.41 22.16
N PRO A 126 0.44 17.59 21.16
CA PRO A 126 0.53 16.14 21.29
C PRO A 126 1.93 15.72 21.76
N SER A 127 1.98 14.86 22.76
CA SER A 127 3.23 14.31 23.33
C SER A 127 3.39 12.82 23.07
N LEU A 128 2.28 12.11 22.89
CA LEU A 128 2.23 10.70 22.56
C LEU A 128 0.94 10.41 21.79
N ILE A 129 1.03 9.58 20.76
CA ILE A 129 -0.13 9.00 20.10
C ILE A 129 -0.02 7.48 20.16
N VAL A 130 -1.09 6.83 20.60
CA VAL A 130 -1.22 5.38 20.56
C VAL A 130 -2.24 5.03 19.48
N ALA A 131 -1.82 4.24 18.49
CA ALA A 131 -2.62 3.90 17.32
C ALA A 131 -2.79 2.38 17.22
N ALA A 132 -3.86 1.85 17.81
CA ALA A 132 -4.19 0.44 17.72
C ALA A 132 -5.02 0.17 16.46
N HIS A 133 -4.52 -0.72 15.59
CA HIS A 133 -5.16 -1.07 14.33
C HIS A 133 -5.28 -2.58 14.17
N ASP A 134 -6.45 -3.04 13.79
CA ASP A 134 -6.67 -4.40 13.30
C ASP A 134 -6.67 -4.37 11.76
N VAL A 135 -5.64 -4.94 11.18
CA VAL A 135 -5.47 -5.08 9.73
C VAL A 135 -5.62 -6.54 9.27
N GLY A 136 -6.11 -7.41 10.15
CA GLY A 136 -6.13 -8.84 9.93
C GLY A 136 -4.70 -9.41 9.85
N LYS A 137 -4.45 -10.31 8.90
CA LYS A 137 -3.12 -10.87 8.69
C LYS A 137 -2.23 -9.89 7.92
N ALA A 138 -1.37 -9.17 8.62
CA ALA A 138 -0.40 -8.27 8.00
C ALA A 138 0.60 -9.06 7.14
N VAL A 139 0.68 -8.74 5.84
CA VAL A 139 1.69 -9.31 4.94
C VAL A 139 3.07 -8.75 5.27
N ASN A 140 3.14 -7.47 5.58
CA ASN A 140 4.35 -6.80 6.04
C ASN A 140 4.02 -5.90 7.23
N PRO A 141 4.24 -6.36 8.47
CA PRO A 141 3.95 -5.59 9.68
C PRO A 141 4.62 -4.21 9.71
N LEU A 142 5.91 -4.15 9.38
CA LEU A 142 6.67 -2.90 9.37
C LEU A 142 6.10 -1.87 8.37
N SER A 143 5.65 -2.33 7.19
CA SER A 143 4.99 -1.45 6.23
C SER A 143 3.61 -1.00 6.72
N CYS A 144 2.89 -1.84 7.45
CA CYS A 144 1.62 -1.45 8.06
C CYS A 144 1.83 -0.36 9.12
N GLU A 145 2.81 -0.51 10.00
CA GLU A 145 3.20 0.51 10.98
C GLU A 145 3.51 1.85 10.29
N GLY A 146 4.37 1.84 9.27
CA GLY A 146 4.72 3.04 8.52
C GLY A 146 3.53 3.71 7.83
N GLN A 147 2.54 2.95 7.35
CA GLN A 147 1.30 3.50 6.78
C GLN A 147 0.42 4.14 7.87
N ILE A 148 0.34 3.53 9.05
CA ILE A 148 -0.39 4.06 10.20
C ILE A 148 0.26 5.36 10.69
N GLU A 149 1.58 5.37 10.88
CA GLU A 149 2.34 6.57 11.25
C GLU A 149 2.11 7.72 10.27
N GLY A 150 2.18 7.43 8.96
CA GLY A 150 1.91 8.41 7.92
C GLY A 150 0.50 8.99 8.01
N GLY A 151 -0.50 8.16 8.22
CA GLY A 151 -1.90 8.57 8.41
C GLY A 151 -2.11 9.43 9.66
N VAL A 152 -1.46 9.06 10.77
CA VAL A 152 -1.48 9.83 12.02
C VAL A 152 -0.87 11.23 11.81
N VAL A 153 0.29 11.31 11.18
CA VAL A 153 0.96 12.60 10.92
C VAL A 153 0.12 13.48 10.01
N MET A 154 -0.49 12.91 8.97
CA MET A 154 -1.41 13.63 8.09
C MET A 154 -2.62 14.18 8.86
N SER A 155 -3.25 13.38 9.71
CA SER A 155 -4.38 13.81 10.54
C SER A 155 -4.01 14.89 11.53
N MET A 156 -2.82 14.80 12.13
CA MET A 156 -2.27 15.85 12.98
C MET A 156 -2.08 17.17 12.21
N GLY A 157 -1.57 17.08 10.99
CA GLY A 157 -1.39 18.21 10.11
C GLY A 157 -2.71 18.96 9.89
N TYR A 158 -3.73 18.26 9.44
CA TYR A 158 -5.08 18.81 9.25
C TYR A 158 -5.67 19.41 10.52
N ALA A 159 -5.50 18.75 11.66
CA ALA A 159 -6.09 19.19 12.91
C ALA A 159 -5.41 20.42 13.52
N LEU A 160 -4.11 20.61 13.31
CA LEU A 160 -3.33 21.52 14.14
C LEU A 160 -2.72 22.70 13.38
N ARG A 161 -2.39 22.57 12.09
CA ARG A 161 -1.59 23.60 11.45
C ARG A 161 -1.61 23.71 9.93
N GLU A 162 -1.99 22.67 9.22
CA GLU A 162 -2.01 22.71 7.76
C GLU A 162 -3.13 23.61 7.24
N GLN A 163 -2.80 24.47 6.29
CA GLN A 163 -3.75 25.32 5.60
C GLN A 163 -3.41 25.35 4.11
N TYR A 164 -4.44 25.36 3.29
CA TYR A 164 -4.29 25.51 1.84
C TYR A 164 -5.12 26.70 1.37
N PRO A 165 -4.67 27.95 1.66
CA PRO A 165 -5.41 29.13 1.28
C PRO A 165 -5.39 29.34 -0.23
N ILE A 166 -6.55 29.72 -0.77
CA ILE A 166 -6.74 30.04 -2.18
C ILE A 166 -7.29 31.46 -2.31
N ASP A 167 -6.99 32.14 -3.41
CA ASP A 167 -7.55 33.44 -3.75
C ASP A 167 -8.98 33.32 -4.35
N GLU A 168 -9.56 34.44 -4.69
CA GLU A 168 -10.90 34.53 -5.30
C GLU A 168 -11.04 33.80 -6.67
N ASN A 169 -9.90 33.52 -7.32
CA ASN A 169 -9.82 32.80 -8.58
C ASN A 169 -9.43 31.33 -8.39
N CYS A 170 -9.53 30.80 -7.16
CA CYS A 170 -9.14 29.44 -6.78
C CYS A 170 -7.64 29.12 -7.01
N LYS A 171 -6.78 30.13 -7.02
CA LYS A 171 -5.33 29.92 -7.11
C LYS A 171 -4.70 29.81 -5.73
N PRO A 172 -3.76 28.87 -5.51
CA PRO A 172 -3.03 28.79 -4.25
C PRO A 172 -2.27 30.08 -3.96
N ILE A 173 -2.44 30.61 -2.75
CA ILE A 173 -1.73 31.81 -2.29
C ILE A 173 -0.38 31.42 -1.72
N GLU A 174 -0.31 30.27 -1.02
CA GLU A 174 0.88 29.78 -0.35
C GLU A 174 1.68 28.83 -1.22
N LYS A 175 3.01 28.83 -1.01
CA LYS A 175 3.89 27.85 -1.63
C LYS A 175 3.89 26.55 -0.81
N TYR A 176 4.22 25.44 -1.44
CA TYR A 176 4.23 24.12 -0.81
C TYR A 176 5.01 24.07 0.52
N GLY A 177 6.13 24.78 0.62
CA GLY A 177 6.97 24.82 1.84
C GLY A 177 6.36 25.58 3.03
N SER A 178 5.32 26.40 2.81
CA SER A 178 4.66 27.21 3.84
C SER A 178 3.27 26.71 4.26
N LEU A 179 2.84 25.55 3.75
CA LEU A 179 1.53 24.96 4.07
C LEU A 179 1.36 24.49 5.52
N GLY A 180 2.39 24.57 6.35
CA GLY A 180 2.32 24.14 7.75
C GLY A 180 2.58 22.65 7.98
N LEU A 181 3.12 21.93 7.01
CA LEU A 181 3.47 20.50 7.14
C LEU A 181 4.41 20.28 8.33
N PHE A 182 4.16 19.20 9.09
CA PHE A 182 5.05 18.79 10.18
C PHE A 182 6.42 18.36 9.65
N ARG A 183 7.47 18.73 10.38
CA ARG A 183 8.82 18.21 10.16
C ARG A 183 9.04 16.98 11.03
N ALA A 184 9.90 16.08 10.61
CA ALA A 184 10.14 14.81 11.31
C ALA A 184 10.46 14.98 12.81
N HIS A 185 11.22 16.03 13.18
CA HIS A 185 11.58 16.31 14.58
C HIS A 185 10.45 16.92 15.42
N GLU A 186 9.34 17.31 14.81
CA GLU A 186 8.16 17.88 15.48
C GLU A 186 7.11 16.84 15.80
N ILE A 187 7.27 15.62 15.25
CA ILE A 187 6.31 14.54 15.42
C ILE A 187 6.48 13.92 16.80
N PRO A 188 5.40 13.75 17.58
CA PRO A 188 5.47 13.06 18.86
C PRO A 188 5.77 11.57 18.66
N GLN A 189 6.06 10.87 19.74
CA GLN A 189 6.16 9.43 19.71
C GLN A 189 4.81 8.81 19.29
N ILE A 190 4.84 7.92 18.30
CA ILE A 190 3.70 7.11 17.88
C ILE A 190 3.99 5.65 18.31
N LYS A 191 2.99 4.99 18.89
CA LYS A 191 3.05 3.59 19.35
C LYS A 191 1.88 2.81 18.81
#